data_0c86344d8b2a7571ec4225a815194b2b
#
_entry.id   0c86344d8b2a7571ec4225a815194b2b
#
_cell.length_a   1.000
_cell.length_b   1.000
_cell.length_c   1.000
_cell.angle_alpha   90.00
_cell.angle_beta   90.00
_cell.angle_gamma   90.00
#
_symmetry.space_group_name_H-M   'P 1'
#
loop_
_entity.id
_entity.type
_entity.pdbx_description
1 polymer ?
#
loop_
_entity_poly.entity_id
_entity_poly.type
_entity_poly.pdbx_seq_one_letter_code
_entity_poly.pdbx_strand_id
1 'polypeptide(L)'
;MPARFKVGLTGTLERKDGRHVVFRDYFGNNVFKPPKENYLIPKIDIYKTDIRFIDGSFTPWAERINDLTHNEEYVHSVSMIAAKYAAEGHKVLVVSDRVHFLKRCANLVGDKAVSITGDMNFEEREQAMEEVRTTKNILFGTQSIFSEGISLNELSCLVLGTPVNNEPLLTQLIGRVVRKLDGKRQPVIVDINLKGKTASRQANARMGYYIREGYEVAVL
;
A
#
# COMPACT_ATOMS: atom_id res chain seq x y z
N MET A 1 -31.19 -5.29 -25.23
CA MET A 1 -30.42 -5.09 -26.46
C MET A 1 -28.97 -5.49 -26.21
N PRO A 2 -28.33 -6.30 -27.04
CA PRO A 2 -26.91 -6.53 -26.90
C PRO A 2 -26.13 -5.25 -27.20
N ALA A 3 -25.23 -4.87 -26.31
CA ALA A 3 -24.40 -3.70 -26.52
C ALA A 3 -23.45 -3.92 -27.72
N ARG A 4 -23.39 -2.93 -28.62
CA ARG A 4 -22.52 -2.99 -29.82
C ARG A 4 -21.04 -2.96 -29.45
N PHE A 5 -20.70 -2.27 -28.37
CA PHE A 5 -19.35 -2.17 -27.83
C PHE A 5 -19.38 -2.45 -26.32
N LYS A 6 -18.38 -3.17 -25.84
CA LYS A 6 -18.18 -3.48 -24.43
C LYS A 6 -16.78 -3.03 -24.04
N VAL A 7 -16.67 -2.21 -23.00
CA VAL A 7 -15.40 -1.73 -22.47
C VAL A 7 -15.34 -2.09 -21.00
N GLY A 8 -14.28 -2.77 -20.60
CA GLY A 8 -13.96 -3.07 -19.20
C GLY A 8 -12.75 -2.24 -18.74
N LEU A 9 -12.86 -1.58 -17.59
CA LEU A 9 -11.76 -0.87 -16.96
C LEU A 9 -11.28 -1.65 -15.74
N THR A 10 -9.99 -1.92 -15.66
CA THR A 10 -9.38 -2.60 -14.52
C THR A 10 -7.94 -2.13 -14.32
N GLY A 11 -7.52 -1.97 -13.06
CA GLY A 11 -6.12 -1.70 -12.74
C GLY A 11 -5.23 -2.96 -12.84
N THR A 12 -5.82 -4.15 -12.80
CA THR A 12 -5.13 -5.44 -12.87
C THR A 12 -5.97 -6.43 -13.65
N LEU A 13 -5.38 -7.02 -14.68
CA LEU A 13 -6.10 -7.99 -15.52
C LEU A 13 -6.21 -9.36 -14.87
N GLU A 14 -5.20 -9.72 -14.10
CA GLU A 14 -5.10 -11.03 -13.46
C GLU A 14 -5.75 -11.03 -12.09
N ARG A 15 -6.53 -12.07 -11.82
CA ARG A 15 -7.17 -12.32 -10.53
C ARG A 15 -6.56 -13.55 -9.88
N LYS A 16 -6.38 -13.49 -8.57
CA LYS A 16 -5.83 -14.61 -7.77
C LYS A 16 -6.72 -15.87 -7.82
N ASP A 17 -8.01 -15.69 -8.07
CA ASP A 17 -9.00 -16.77 -8.17
C ASP A 17 -9.11 -17.39 -9.60
N GLY A 18 -8.28 -16.94 -10.53
CA GLY A 18 -8.30 -17.43 -11.92
C GLY A 18 -9.50 -16.98 -12.75
N ARG A 19 -10.48 -16.28 -12.17
CA ARG A 19 -11.72 -15.88 -12.86
C ARG A 19 -11.56 -14.73 -13.85
N HIS A 20 -10.34 -14.26 -14.09
CA HIS A 20 -10.07 -13.27 -15.15
C HIS A 20 -10.43 -13.77 -16.55
N VAL A 21 -10.54 -15.10 -16.75
CA VAL A 21 -11.01 -15.69 -18.00
C VAL A 21 -12.41 -15.20 -18.36
N VAL A 22 -13.31 -15.07 -17.39
CA VAL A 22 -14.68 -14.56 -17.61
C VAL A 22 -14.69 -13.15 -18.19
N PHE A 23 -13.72 -12.30 -17.81
CA PHE A 23 -13.63 -10.97 -18.39
C PHE A 23 -13.18 -11.01 -19.85
N ARG A 24 -12.27 -11.90 -20.21
CA ARG A 24 -11.84 -12.09 -21.59
C ARG A 24 -12.97 -12.62 -22.47
N ASP A 25 -13.75 -13.53 -21.96
CA ASP A 25 -14.91 -14.08 -22.66
C ASP A 25 -15.99 -13.02 -22.89
N TYR A 26 -16.15 -12.09 -21.94
CA TYR A 26 -17.18 -11.06 -22.02
C TYR A 26 -16.75 -9.81 -22.81
N PHE A 27 -15.51 -9.32 -22.62
CA PHE A 27 -14.98 -8.10 -23.23
C PHE A 27 -14.08 -8.34 -24.45
N GLY A 28 -13.66 -9.59 -24.68
CA GLY A 28 -12.69 -9.96 -25.72
C GLY A 28 -11.24 -9.86 -25.23
N ASN A 29 -10.32 -10.20 -26.11
CA ASN A 29 -8.89 -10.33 -25.79
C ASN A 29 -8.08 -9.04 -26.00
N ASN A 30 -8.70 -7.99 -26.52
CA ASN A 30 -8.00 -6.73 -26.76
C ASN A 30 -7.79 -5.99 -25.45
N VAL A 31 -6.52 -5.87 -25.03
CA VAL A 31 -6.11 -5.17 -23.84
C VAL A 31 -5.31 -3.94 -24.24
N PHE A 32 -5.84 -2.77 -23.89
CA PHE A 32 -5.12 -1.51 -24.03
C PHE A 32 -4.46 -1.16 -22.69
N LYS A 33 -3.14 -1.00 -22.70
CA LYS A 33 -2.39 -0.49 -21.55
C LYS A 33 -1.99 0.94 -21.82
N PRO A 34 -2.32 1.90 -20.94
CA PRO A 34 -1.86 3.27 -21.11
C PRO A 34 -0.33 3.34 -21.06
N PRO A 35 0.30 4.27 -21.77
CA PRO A 35 1.74 4.45 -21.72
C PRO A 35 2.21 4.80 -20.30
N LYS A 36 3.38 4.29 -19.91
CA LYS A 36 3.98 4.50 -18.58
C LYS A 36 4.53 5.94 -18.38
N GLU A 37 4.41 6.81 -19.36
CA GLU A 37 4.94 8.19 -19.35
C GLU A 37 4.40 9.07 -18.21
N ASN A 38 3.21 8.70 -17.69
CA ASN A 38 2.55 9.41 -16.60
C ASN A 38 2.91 8.86 -15.20
N TYR A 39 3.89 7.96 -15.13
CA TYR A 39 4.31 7.34 -13.87
C TYR A 39 5.80 7.60 -13.62
N LEU A 40 6.14 7.87 -12.36
CA LEU A 40 7.51 7.92 -11.88
C LEU A 40 7.94 6.50 -11.47
N ILE A 41 9.18 6.14 -11.73
CA ILE A 41 9.74 4.86 -11.28
C ILE A 41 10.03 4.96 -9.78
N PRO A 42 9.43 4.11 -8.93
CA PRO A 42 9.69 4.15 -7.50
C PRO A 42 11.03 3.50 -7.16
N LYS A 43 11.61 3.94 -6.04
CA LYS A 43 12.65 3.22 -5.32
C LYS A 43 12.01 2.33 -4.25
N ILE A 44 12.57 1.16 -4.02
CA ILE A 44 12.14 0.23 -2.98
C ILE A 44 13.18 0.24 -1.85
N ASP A 45 12.76 0.63 -0.66
CA ASP A 45 13.57 0.58 0.55
C ASP A 45 13.08 -0.58 1.43
N ILE A 46 13.94 -1.58 1.62
CA ILE A 46 13.63 -2.76 2.43
C ILE A 46 14.26 -2.61 3.81
N TYR A 47 13.42 -2.50 4.82
CA TYR A 47 13.84 -2.50 6.22
C TYR A 47 13.86 -3.91 6.77
N LYS A 48 15.04 -4.39 7.17
CA LYS A 48 15.17 -5.66 7.91
C LYS A 48 14.92 -5.43 9.39
N THR A 49 14.03 -6.23 9.97
CA THR A 49 13.75 -6.19 11.40
C THR A 49 14.03 -7.54 12.06
N ASP A 50 14.22 -7.52 13.37
CA ASP A 50 14.32 -8.72 14.19
C ASP A 50 12.96 -9.21 14.69
N ILE A 51 11.90 -8.47 14.37
CA ILE A 51 10.54 -8.76 14.79
C ILE A 51 10.06 -10.05 14.11
N ARG A 52 9.63 -11.00 14.93
CA ARG A 52 9.18 -12.31 14.48
C ARG A 52 7.73 -12.28 14.03
N PHE A 53 7.48 -12.78 12.83
CA PHE A 53 6.15 -13.08 12.36
C PHE A 53 5.81 -14.55 12.67
N ILE A 54 4.63 -14.81 13.24
CA ILE A 54 4.23 -16.15 13.65
C ILE A 54 4.22 -17.08 12.44
N ASP A 55 5.01 -18.15 12.54
CA ASP A 55 5.01 -19.27 11.63
C ASP A 55 4.02 -20.33 12.08
N GLY A 56 3.50 -21.11 11.16
CA GLY A 56 2.66 -22.27 11.47
C GLY A 56 1.49 -22.37 10.52
N SER A 57 1.21 -23.61 10.09
CA SER A 57 0.09 -23.91 9.20
C SER A 57 -1.26 -23.86 9.90
N PHE A 58 -1.26 -23.92 11.23
CA PHE A 58 -2.49 -24.00 12.03
C PHE A 58 -3.02 -22.64 12.53
N THR A 59 -2.18 -21.58 12.52
CA THR A 59 -2.61 -20.24 12.95
C THR A 59 -3.20 -19.49 11.75
N PRO A 60 -4.46 -19.07 11.81
CA PRO A 60 -5.09 -18.28 10.75
C PRO A 60 -4.31 -17.02 10.43
N TRP A 61 -4.34 -16.60 9.15
CA TRP A 61 -3.65 -15.38 8.71
C TRP A 61 -4.06 -14.15 9.52
N ALA A 62 -5.35 -14.00 9.80
CA ALA A 62 -5.87 -12.88 10.58
C ALA A 62 -5.28 -12.79 11.98
N GLU A 63 -5.08 -13.93 12.67
CA GLU A 63 -4.47 -13.98 14.00
C GLU A 63 -2.99 -13.58 13.96
N ARG A 64 -2.24 -14.03 12.94
CA ARG A 64 -0.82 -13.66 12.77
C ARG A 64 -0.65 -12.17 12.54
N ILE A 65 -1.54 -11.56 11.75
CA ILE A 65 -1.52 -10.12 11.52
C ILE A 65 -1.96 -9.37 12.78
N ASN A 66 -2.93 -9.88 13.52
CA ASN A 66 -3.33 -9.29 14.79
C ASN A 66 -2.18 -9.30 15.81
N ASP A 67 -1.49 -10.44 15.95
CA ASP A 67 -0.31 -10.54 16.81
C ASP A 67 0.76 -9.50 16.44
N LEU A 68 1.12 -9.42 15.16
CA LEU A 68 2.08 -8.43 14.66
C LEU A 68 1.64 -6.99 14.97
N THR A 69 0.38 -6.67 14.74
CA THR A 69 -0.14 -5.30 14.89
C THR A 69 -0.42 -4.90 16.35
N HIS A 70 -0.38 -5.84 17.28
CA HIS A 70 -0.37 -5.59 18.72
C HIS A 70 1.05 -5.49 19.31
N ASN A 71 2.07 -5.92 18.57
CA ASN A 71 3.46 -5.82 19.01
C ASN A 71 3.90 -4.35 19.08
N GLU A 72 4.29 -3.89 20.29
CA GLU A 72 4.68 -2.50 20.54
C GLU A 72 5.91 -2.07 19.73
N GLU A 73 6.89 -2.95 19.60
CA GLU A 73 8.10 -2.69 18.84
C GLU A 73 7.77 -2.48 17.35
N TYR A 74 6.84 -3.26 16.82
CA TYR A 74 6.38 -3.12 15.43
C TYR A 74 5.63 -1.81 15.21
N VAL A 75 4.69 -1.48 16.10
CA VAL A 75 3.95 -0.20 16.07
C VAL A 75 4.93 0.98 16.09
N HIS A 76 5.91 0.94 16.99
CA HIS A 76 6.93 1.98 17.11
C HIS A 76 7.78 2.07 15.83
N SER A 77 8.26 0.94 15.31
CA SER A 77 9.08 0.87 14.10
C SER A 77 8.37 1.47 12.89
N VAL A 78 7.10 1.09 12.64
CA VAL A 78 6.32 1.63 11.52
C VAL A 78 6.09 3.13 11.66
N SER A 79 5.79 3.60 12.89
CA SER A 79 5.59 5.02 13.18
C SER A 79 6.86 5.84 12.94
N MET A 80 8.01 5.35 13.40
CA MET A 80 9.32 6.02 13.21
C MET A 80 9.73 6.05 11.74
N ILE A 81 9.51 4.95 11.00
CA ILE A 81 9.77 4.91 9.55
C ILE A 81 8.92 5.95 8.84
N ALA A 82 7.62 6.02 9.12
CA ALA A 82 6.74 7.01 8.52
C ALA A 82 7.18 8.44 8.83
N ALA A 83 7.53 8.72 10.08
CA ALA A 83 8.04 10.03 10.53
C ALA A 83 9.36 10.41 9.83
N LYS A 84 10.27 9.44 9.64
CA LYS A 84 11.54 9.65 8.91
C LYS A 84 11.30 10.14 7.49
N TYR A 85 10.49 9.43 6.70
CA TYR A 85 10.22 9.83 5.31
C TYR A 85 9.45 11.14 5.22
N ALA A 86 8.57 11.42 6.18
CA ALA A 86 7.90 12.72 6.27
C ALA A 86 8.89 13.85 6.56
N ALA A 87 9.88 13.63 7.44
CA ALA A 87 10.96 14.60 7.71
C ALA A 87 11.87 14.81 6.49
N GLU A 88 12.02 13.81 5.64
CA GLU A 88 12.72 13.89 4.35
C GLU A 88 11.89 14.63 3.28
N GLY A 89 10.68 15.09 3.61
CA GLY A 89 9.79 15.87 2.74
C GLY A 89 8.88 15.04 1.84
N HIS A 90 8.67 13.77 2.15
CA HIS A 90 7.65 12.96 1.50
C HIS A 90 6.26 13.20 2.10
N LYS A 91 5.22 13.12 1.27
CA LYS A 91 3.87 12.81 1.73
C LYS A 91 3.73 11.29 1.82
N VAL A 92 3.54 10.80 3.03
CA VAL A 92 3.63 9.38 3.38
C VAL A 92 2.25 8.77 3.51
N LEU A 93 2.07 7.62 2.88
CA LEU A 93 0.92 6.75 3.07
C LEU A 93 1.37 5.47 3.77
N VAL A 94 0.80 5.18 4.93
CA VAL A 94 0.96 3.90 5.62
C VAL A 94 -0.31 3.08 5.46
N VAL A 95 -0.21 1.87 4.91
CA VAL A 95 -1.37 1.04 4.60
C VAL A 95 -1.38 -0.23 5.45
N SER A 96 -2.53 -0.51 6.05
CA SER A 96 -2.84 -1.76 6.75
C SER A 96 -4.34 -2.06 6.63
N ASP A 97 -4.74 -3.31 6.87
CA ASP A 97 -6.12 -3.71 7.03
C ASP A 97 -6.59 -3.71 8.51
N ARG A 98 -5.73 -3.24 9.44
CA ARG A 98 -5.98 -3.21 10.89
C ARG A 98 -6.17 -1.78 11.39
N VAL A 99 -7.43 -1.39 11.60
CA VAL A 99 -7.82 -0.04 12.02
C VAL A 99 -7.15 0.36 13.33
N HIS A 100 -7.17 -0.52 14.35
CA HIS A 100 -6.54 -0.24 15.64
C HIS A 100 -5.04 0.07 15.52
N PHE A 101 -4.33 -0.67 14.65
CA PHE A 101 -2.91 -0.48 14.40
C PHE A 101 -2.64 0.89 13.76
N LEU A 102 -3.40 1.25 12.74
CA LEU A 102 -3.27 2.54 12.06
C LEU A 102 -3.52 3.71 13.02
N LYS A 103 -4.57 3.62 13.87
CA LYS A 103 -4.87 4.64 14.88
C LYS A 103 -3.76 4.75 15.93
N ARG A 104 -3.20 3.62 16.38
CA ARG A 104 -2.06 3.61 17.32
C ARG A 104 -0.81 4.27 16.72
N CYS A 105 -0.46 3.90 15.49
CA CYS A 105 0.68 4.51 14.80
C CYS A 105 0.48 6.03 14.60
N ALA A 106 -0.72 6.45 14.20
CA ALA A 106 -1.03 7.86 14.04
C ALA A 106 -0.89 8.64 15.35
N ASN A 107 -1.40 8.08 16.46
CA ASN A 107 -1.28 8.68 17.79
C ASN A 107 0.19 8.82 18.24
N LEU A 108 1.04 7.83 17.95
CA LEU A 108 2.47 7.92 18.26
C LEU A 108 3.20 9.00 17.47
N VAL A 109 2.83 9.20 16.22
CA VAL A 109 3.41 10.28 15.39
C VAL A 109 2.89 11.64 15.81
N GLY A 110 1.65 11.73 16.28
CA GLY A 110 1.02 12.96 16.74
C GLY A 110 0.59 13.91 15.62
N ASP A 111 0.81 15.20 15.80
CA ASP A 111 0.22 16.28 14.99
C ASP A 111 0.52 16.23 13.49
N LYS A 112 1.56 15.52 13.06
CA LYS A 112 1.92 15.38 11.64
C LYS A 112 1.14 14.28 10.91
N ALA A 113 0.34 13.51 11.65
CA ALA A 113 -0.36 12.35 11.13
C ALA A 113 -1.87 12.49 11.23
N VAL A 114 -2.56 11.78 10.36
CA VAL A 114 -3.99 11.53 10.43
C VAL A 114 -4.27 10.08 10.03
N SER A 115 -5.30 9.48 10.62
CA SER A 115 -5.78 8.17 10.20
C SER A 115 -7.12 8.30 9.50
N ILE A 116 -7.25 7.64 8.34
CA ILE A 116 -8.54 7.53 7.62
C ILE A 116 -8.92 6.06 7.57
N THR A 117 -10.07 5.73 8.15
CA THR A 117 -10.54 4.35 8.33
C THR A 117 -12.01 4.22 7.92
N GLY A 118 -12.43 2.99 7.63
CA GLY A 118 -13.77 2.75 7.10
C GLY A 118 -14.92 3.02 8.08
N ASP A 119 -14.62 3.19 9.37
CA ASP A 119 -15.58 3.54 10.43
C ASP A 119 -15.87 5.05 10.52
N MET A 120 -15.13 5.89 9.78
CA MET A 120 -15.38 7.33 9.70
C MET A 120 -16.57 7.64 8.80
N ASN A 121 -17.38 8.62 9.24
CA ASN A 121 -18.44 9.17 8.39
C ASN A 121 -17.87 10.04 7.25
N PHE A 122 -18.74 10.53 6.37
CA PHE A 122 -18.29 11.28 5.20
C PHE A 122 -17.60 12.61 5.58
N GLU A 123 -18.15 13.35 6.54
CA GLU A 123 -17.63 14.66 6.97
C GLU A 123 -16.26 14.53 7.62
N GLU A 124 -16.12 13.57 8.54
CA GLU A 124 -14.83 13.25 9.18
C GLU A 124 -13.75 12.86 8.15
N ARG A 125 -14.12 12.11 7.13
CA ARG A 125 -13.22 11.70 6.06
C ARG A 125 -12.78 12.86 5.19
N GLU A 126 -13.72 13.75 4.80
CA GLU A 126 -13.38 14.95 4.03
C GLU A 126 -12.47 15.89 4.81
N GLN A 127 -12.75 16.10 6.10
CA GLN A 127 -11.89 16.90 6.97
C GLN A 127 -10.48 16.30 7.05
N ALA A 128 -10.36 15.01 7.32
CA ALA A 128 -9.07 14.33 7.39
C ALA A 128 -8.29 14.41 6.06
N MET A 129 -9.00 14.32 4.93
CA MET A 129 -8.41 14.48 3.60
C MET A 129 -7.88 15.90 3.37
N GLU A 130 -8.62 16.92 3.82
CA GLU A 130 -8.16 18.30 3.72
C GLU A 130 -6.94 18.56 4.62
N GLU A 131 -6.90 17.97 5.81
CA GLU A 131 -5.72 18.00 6.68
C GLU A 131 -4.49 17.38 5.99
N VAL A 132 -4.64 16.25 5.29
CA VAL A 132 -3.54 15.63 4.53
C VAL A 132 -3.05 16.55 3.41
N ARG A 133 -3.94 17.27 2.74
CA ARG A 133 -3.55 18.20 1.68
C ARG A 133 -2.78 19.40 2.19
N THR A 134 -3.16 19.93 3.33
CA THR A 134 -2.73 21.25 3.82
C THR A 134 -1.67 21.18 4.92
N THR A 135 -1.89 20.41 5.96
CA THR A 135 -1.12 20.48 7.21
C THR A 135 -0.41 19.20 7.60
N LYS A 136 -0.98 18.04 7.26
CA LYS A 136 -0.44 16.73 7.65
C LYS A 136 0.41 16.13 6.54
N ASN A 137 1.47 15.43 6.92
CA ASN A 137 2.38 14.79 5.97
C ASN A 137 2.28 13.25 5.98
N ILE A 138 1.58 12.68 6.95
CA ILE A 138 1.47 11.23 7.11
C ILE A 138 0.00 10.84 7.19
N LEU A 139 -0.41 9.99 6.27
CA LEU A 139 -1.72 9.37 6.22
C LEU A 139 -1.62 7.90 6.57
N PHE A 140 -2.31 7.49 7.63
CA PHE A 140 -2.54 6.11 7.97
C PHE A 140 -3.92 5.68 7.45
N GLY A 141 -3.96 4.75 6.49
CA GLY A 141 -5.21 4.41 5.82
C GLY A 141 -5.43 2.92 5.60
N THR A 142 -6.69 2.49 5.65
CA THR A 142 -7.04 1.12 5.27
C THR A 142 -7.00 0.94 3.76
N GLN A 143 -6.77 -0.29 3.31
CA GLN A 143 -6.71 -0.61 1.87
C GLN A 143 -8.00 -0.27 1.14
N SER A 144 -9.16 -0.39 1.80
CA SER A 144 -10.49 -0.11 1.23
C SER A 144 -10.68 1.36 0.86
N ILE A 145 -10.11 2.29 1.61
CA ILE A 145 -10.23 3.74 1.36
C ILE A 145 -9.70 4.10 -0.02
N PHE A 146 -8.67 3.40 -0.49
CA PHE A 146 -8.08 3.66 -1.80
C PHE A 146 -8.89 3.07 -2.95
N SER A 147 -9.80 2.13 -2.71
CA SER A 147 -10.75 1.65 -3.71
C SER A 147 -11.92 2.61 -3.93
N GLU A 148 -12.22 3.49 -2.97
CA GLU A 148 -13.34 4.44 -3.00
C GLU A 148 -13.03 5.76 -3.73
N GLY A 149 -11.98 5.81 -4.55
CA GLY A 149 -11.74 6.96 -5.43
C GLY A 149 -10.94 8.11 -4.81
N ILE A 150 -10.43 7.96 -3.58
CA ILE A 150 -9.54 8.97 -2.98
C ILE A 150 -8.27 9.09 -3.81
N SER A 151 -8.04 10.27 -4.38
CA SER A 151 -6.85 10.59 -5.15
C SER A 151 -6.03 11.65 -4.43
N LEU A 152 -4.85 11.27 -3.97
CA LEU A 152 -3.82 12.17 -3.46
C LEU A 152 -2.58 12.02 -4.34
N ASN A 153 -2.48 12.86 -5.36
CA ASN A 153 -1.38 12.78 -6.33
C ASN A 153 -0.03 13.18 -5.71
N GLU A 154 -0.07 13.91 -4.60
CA GLU A 154 1.10 14.36 -3.83
C GLU A 154 1.78 13.23 -3.04
N LEU A 155 1.10 12.10 -2.83
CA LEU A 155 1.69 10.96 -2.14
C LEU A 155 2.96 10.48 -2.86
N SER A 156 4.08 10.47 -2.15
CA SER A 156 5.38 10.09 -2.69
C SER A 156 6.11 9.02 -1.88
N CYS A 157 5.55 8.58 -0.75
CA CYS A 157 6.05 7.43 0.00
C CYS A 157 4.89 6.50 0.37
N LEU A 158 5.07 5.20 0.13
CA LEU A 158 4.16 4.15 0.57
C LEU A 158 4.88 3.25 1.56
N VAL A 159 4.36 3.15 2.78
CA VAL A 159 4.83 2.19 3.78
C VAL A 159 3.83 1.03 3.86
N LEU A 160 4.30 -0.18 3.60
CA LEU A 160 3.51 -1.40 3.77
C LEU A 160 3.43 -1.73 5.27
N GLY A 161 2.45 -1.16 5.96
CA GLY A 161 2.27 -1.28 7.41
C GLY A 161 1.93 -2.68 7.90
N THR A 162 1.44 -3.55 7.01
CA THR A 162 1.30 -4.99 7.22
C THR A 162 1.73 -5.73 5.95
N PRO A 163 2.22 -6.99 6.06
CA PRO A 163 2.68 -7.74 4.90
C PRO A 163 1.59 -7.90 3.84
N VAL A 164 1.85 -7.41 2.64
CA VAL A 164 0.97 -7.57 1.47
C VAL A 164 1.35 -8.86 0.75
N ASN A 165 0.42 -9.81 0.68
CA ASN A 165 0.60 -11.13 0.07
C ASN A 165 -0.23 -11.30 -1.22
N ASN A 166 -0.50 -10.19 -1.90
CA ASN A 166 -1.35 -10.16 -3.09
C ASN A 166 -0.72 -9.19 -4.09
N GLU A 167 -0.16 -9.72 -5.18
CA GLU A 167 0.52 -8.91 -6.20
C GLU A 167 -0.41 -7.89 -6.86
N PRO A 168 -1.67 -8.20 -7.25
CA PRO A 168 -2.61 -7.20 -7.74
C PRO A 168 -2.84 -6.03 -6.78
N LEU A 169 -2.98 -6.32 -5.49
CA LEU A 169 -3.12 -5.28 -4.47
C LEU A 169 -1.86 -4.44 -4.34
N LEU A 170 -0.68 -5.08 -4.31
CA LEU A 170 0.61 -4.38 -4.26
C LEU A 170 0.76 -3.42 -5.45
N THR A 171 0.43 -3.87 -6.66
CA THR A 171 0.44 -3.06 -7.88
C THR A 171 -0.51 -1.86 -7.75
N GLN A 172 -1.72 -2.06 -7.22
CA GLN A 172 -2.68 -0.97 -7.02
C GLN A 172 -2.18 0.06 -5.99
N LEU A 173 -1.59 -0.38 -4.89
CA LEU A 173 -1.04 0.49 -3.85
C LEU A 173 0.13 1.31 -4.38
N ILE A 174 1.07 0.67 -5.07
CA ILE A 174 2.21 1.35 -5.73
C ILE A 174 1.68 2.37 -6.74
N GLY A 175 0.69 1.99 -7.54
CA GLY A 175 0.05 2.86 -8.52
C GLY A 175 -0.50 4.18 -7.94
N ARG A 176 -0.78 4.24 -6.63
CA ARG A 176 -1.24 5.47 -5.96
C ARG A 176 -0.14 6.49 -5.75
N VAL A 177 1.08 6.04 -5.49
CA VAL A 177 2.20 6.92 -5.17
C VAL A 177 3.11 7.23 -6.36
N VAL A 178 3.01 6.48 -7.45
CA VAL A 178 3.88 6.69 -8.63
C VAL A 178 3.33 7.68 -9.65
N ARG A 179 2.12 8.19 -9.49
CA ARG A 179 1.55 9.18 -10.41
C ARG A 179 2.43 10.41 -10.50
N LYS A 180 2.70 10.83 -11.74
CA LYS A 180 3.51 12.02 -12.01
C LYS A 180 2.76 13.28 -11.57
N LEU A 181 3.46 14.15 -10.88
CA LEU A 181 3.04 15.49 -10.49
C LEU A 181 4.28 16.39 -10.52
N ASP A 182 4.15 17.59 -11.03
CA ASP A 182 5.28 18.54 -11.09
C ASP A 182 5.77 18.87 -9.68
N GLY A 183 7.09 18.83 -9.51
CA GLY A 183 7.74 19.06 -8.21
C GLY A 183 7.66 17.87 -7.23
N LYS A 184 7.00 16.77 -7.62
CA LYS A 184 6.93 15.60 -6.75
C LYS A 184 8.28 14.88 -6.66
N ARG A 185 8.63 14.49 -5.43
CA ARG A 185 9.81 13.67 -5.16
C ARG A 185 9.71 12.31 -5.84
N GLN A 186 10.86 11.68 -6.13
CA GLN A 186 10.88 10.28 -6.56
C GLN A 186 10.11 9.41 -5.56
N PRO A 187 9.14 8.62 -6.00
CA PRO A 187 8.39 7.78 -5.10
C PRO A 187 9.25 6.73 -4.41
N VAL A 188 8.96 6.47 -3.14
CA VAL A 188 9.60 5.42 -2.34
C VAL A 188 8.54 4.45 -1.83
N ILE A 189 8.82 3.16 -1.97
CA ILE A 189 8.03 2.08 -1.38
C ILE A 189 8.85 1.47 -0.26
N VAL A 190 8.32 1.50 0.94
CA VAL A 190 8.95 0.92 2.12
C VAL A 190 8.34 -0.45 2.40
N ASP A 191 9.17 -1.47 2.32
CA ASP A 191 8.80 -2.86 2.61
C ASP A 191 9.53 -3.32 3.87
N ILE A 192 8.78 -3.76 4.87
CA ILE A 192 9.32 -4.16 6.16
C ILE A 192 9.41 -5.69 6.21
N ASN A 193 10.64 -6.19 6.24
CA ASN A 193 10.94 -7.61 6.30
C ASN A 193 11.01 -8.10 7.75
N LEU A 194 10.16 -9.05 8.07
CA LEU A 194 10.02 -9.69 9.37
C LEU A 194 10.77 -11.02 9.39
N LYS A 195 11.16 -11.49 10.59
CA LYS A 195 11.73 -12.83 10.78
C LYS A 195 10.65 -13.91 10.75
N GLY A 196 10.96 -15.05 10.15
CA GLY A 196 10.11 -16.24 10.09
C GLY A 196 10.02 -16.81 8.68
N LYS A 197 9.73 -18.12 8.56
CA LYS A 197 9.67 -18.81 7.26
C LYS A 197 8.59 -18.25 6.34
N THR A 198 7.41 -18.00 6.90
CA THR A 198 6.29 -17.43 6.15
C THR A 198 6.60 -16.01 5.70
N ALA A 199 7.12 -15.17 6.60
CA ALA A 199 7.52 -13.81 6.29
C ALA A 199 8.58 -13.75 5.20
N SER A 200 9.64 -14.57 5.31
CA SER A 200 10.72 -14.64 4.32
C SER A 200 10.20 -15.06 2.94
N ARG A 201 9.32 -16.07 2.88
CA ARG A 201 8.70 -16.48 1.59
C ARG A 201 7.91 -15.36 0.94
N GLN A 202 7.16 -14.59 1.73
CA GLN A 202 6.37 -13.46 1.22
C GLN A 202 7.25 -12.29 0.81
N ALA A 203 8.29 -11.98 1.58
CA ALA A 203 9.28 -10.97 1.24
C ALA A 203 9.98 -11.31 -0.08
N ASN A 204 10.38 -12.57 -0.28
CA ASN A 204 10.98 -13.03 -1.54
C ASN A 204 10.00 -12.93 -2.73
N ALA A 205 8.72 -13.20 -2.52
CA ALA A 205 7.71 -13.04 -3.57
C ALA A 205 7.55 -11.56 -3.98
N ARG A 206 7.53 -10.63 -3.01
CA ARG A 206 7.50 -9.18 -3.28
C ARG A 206 8.79 -8.71 -3.96
N MET A 207 9.95 -9.20 -3.50
CA MET A 207 11.24 -8.92 -4.14
C MET A 207 11.23 -9.35 -5.62
N GLY A 208 10.74 -10.55 -5.92
CA GLY A 208 10.59 -11.02 -7.29
C GLY A 208 9.70 -10.11 -8.14
N TYR A 209 8.63 -9.58 -7.56
CA TYR A 209 7.78 -8.58 -8.23
C TYR A 209 8.55 -7.27 -8.50
N TYR A 210 9.27 -6.72 -7.51
CA TYR A 210 10.04 -5.48 -7.68
C TYR A 210 11.10 -5.59 -8.79
N ILE A 211 11.80 -6.72 -8.83
CA ILE A 211 12.82 -7.01 -9.86
C ILE A 211 12.17 -7.11 -11.26
N ARG A 212 11.02 -7.80 -11.39
CA ARG A 212 10.31 -7.91 -12.68
C ARG A 212 9.83 -6.57 -13.20
N GLU A 213 9.41 -5.65 -12.31
CA GLU A 213 9.01 -4.29 -12.67
C GLU A 213 10.20 -3.36 -12.95
N GLY A 214 11.43 -3.80 -12.70
CA GLY A 214 12.65 -3.02 -12.92
C GLY A 214 12.88 -1.92 -11.88
N TYR A 215 12.35 -2.09 -10.66
CA TYR A 215 12.53 -1.11 -9.60
C TYR A 215 13.92 -1.23 -8.96
N GLU A 216 14.50 -0.09 -8.61
CA GLU A 216 15.72 -0.04 -7.81
C GLU A 216 15.40 -0.47 -6.37
N VAL A 217 16.17 -1.42 -5.82
CA VAL A 217 15.96 -1.95 -4.47
C VAL A 217 17.17 -1.69 -3.60
N ALA A 218 16.96 -1.02 -2.47
CA ALA A 218 17.93 -0.86 -1.39
C ALA A 218 17.51 -1.65 -0.16
N VAL A 219 18.48 -2.26 0.52
CA VAL A 219 18.27 -2.96 1.80
C VAL A 219 18.95 -2.16 2.89
N LEU A 220 18.14 -1.76 3.89
CA LEU A 220 18.51 -0.86 4.99
C LEU A 220 18.59 -1.63 6.32
#